data_c0d736f51439ffe82d5c4902fe4b7e44
#
_entry.id   c0d736f51439ffe82d5c4902fe4b7e44
#
_cell.length_a   1.000
_cell.length_b   1.000
_cell.length_c   1.000
_cell.angle_alpha   90.00
_cell.angle_beta   90.00
_cell.angle_gamma   90.00
#
_symmetry.space_group_name_H-M   'P 1'
#
loop_
_entity.id
_entity.type
_entity.pdbx_description
1 polymer ?
#
loop_
_entity_poly.entity_id
_entity_poly.type
_entity_poly.pdbx_seq_one_letter_code
_entity_poly.pdbx_strand_id
1 'polypeptide(L)'
;MCKKFVYGVAVSDYNFIGREVETKRLMNNFRGGINTILMSPRRLGKTSLVMRVCEKLKSEDIITIYLDIFGCKSEYDFYNRLASEVLKQTASKQSMWLEEAKEFLYRLTPKISFSPEPNSDFAISLGITPKTHTPEEVLEMVEKIAIKKGKQIVVCIDEFQQIGEMTDSKHVQARLRSVWQHQKHVSYCLFGSKHHLMSSIFLHRSMPFYQFGDLIVLDKIPSAEWVEYIVSHFADGKRTISSALAEEICSFTDNYSAYVQQLSWLVYTQKEEGETVDETDIKQATDDLLATNEVLFMQMVEPLSEYQLNFLRALSSGITKNFGLAKIREKYQLGSYSNISRLQKALFERDLIEKRGVELAITDPVFAKWFQRKMMF
;
A
#
# COMPACT_ATOMS: atom_id res chain seq x y z
N MET A 1 13.68 -23.30 13.08
CA MET A 1 13.79 -22.49 11.84
C MET A 1 14.47 -21.19 12.21
N CYS A 2 15.56 -20.85 11.57
CA CYS A 2 16.25 -19.57 11.81
C CYS A 2 15.31 -18.43 11.42
N LYS A 3 15.00 -17.56 12.35
CA LYS A 3 14.13 -16.42 12.13
C LYS A 3 14.88 -15.40 11.28
N LYS A 4 14.39 -15.10 10.08
CA LYS A 4 15.06 -14.23 9.11
C LYS A 4 14.32 -12.91 8.99
N PHE A 5 15.04 -11.84 8.72
CA PHE A 5 14.42 -10.60 8.23
C PHE A 5 13.69 -10.88 6.90
N VAL A 6 12.50 -10.32 6.71
CA VAL A 6 11.66 -10.57 5.53
C VAL A 6 11.30 -9.24 4.87
N TYR A 7 11.59 -9.12 3.58
CA TYR A 7 11.21 -7.96 2.78
C TYR A 7 10.71 -8.40 1.37
N GLY A 8 10.06 -7.50 0.65
CA GLY A 8 9.51 -7.78 -0.68
C GLY A 8 8.18 -8.53 -0.68
N VAL A 9 7.71 -9.00 0.48
CA VAL A 9 6.41 -9.66 0.67
C VAL A 9 5.71 -9.12 1.91
N ALA A 10 4.41 -9.37 2.03
CA ALA A 10 3.71 -9.06 3.27
C ALA A 10 4.23 -9.94 4.42
N VAL A 11 4.53 -9.32 5.55
CA VAL A 11 5.07 -10.01 6.73
C VAL A 11 3.94 -10.45 7.66
N SER A 12 4.13 -11.59 8.32
CA SER A 12 3.20 -12.15 9.31
C SER A 12 3.95 -12.58 10.56
N ASP A 13 3.21 -12.74 11.65
CA ASP A 13 3.65 -13.32 12.91
C ASP A 13 4.94 -12.70 13.48
N TYR A 14 6.00 -13.51 13.54
CA TYR A 14 7.26 -13.17 14.17
C TYR A 14 7.98 -11.96 13.53
N ASN A 15 7.82 -11.76 12.23
CA ASN A 15 8.41 -10.64 11.52
C ASN A 15 7.53 -9.37 11.52
N PHE A 16 6.35 -9.44 12.15
CA PHE A 16 5.47 -8.29 12.29
C PHE A 16 5.79 -7.56 13.60
N ILE A 17 6.12 -6.28 13.48
CA ILE A 17 6.52 -5.44 14.60
C ILE A 17 5.57 -4.26 14.76
N GLY A 18 5.35 -3.87 16.01
CA GLY A 18 4.53 -2.73 16.39
C GLY A 18 3.08 -2.83 15.90
N ARG A 19 2.43 -1.69 15.79
CA ARG A 19 1.06 -1.60 15.25
C ARG A 19 -0.04 -2.20 16.13
N GLU A 20 0.20 -2.33 17.44
CA GLU A 20 -0.80 -2.88 18.37
C GLU A 20 -2.05 -2.03 18.40
N VAL A 21 -1.90 -0.71 18.41
CA VAL A 21 -3.00 0.26 18.44
C VAL A 21 -3.82 0.17 17.16
N GLU A 22 -3.16 0.23 16.01
CA GLU A 22 -3.81 0.15 14.70
C GLU A 22 -4.43 -1.23 14.47
N THR A 23 -3.75 -2.31 14.88
CA THR A 23 -4.28 -3.68 14.83
C THR A 23 -5.58 -3.78 15.63
N LYS A 24 -5.58 -3.31 16.87
CA LYS A 24 -6.77 -3.33 17.75
C LYS A 24 -7.90 -2.49 17.18
N ARG A 25 -7.60 -1.28 16.68
CA ARG A 25 -8.60 -0.39 16.08
C ARG A 25 -9.22 -1.03 14.83
N LEU A 26 -8.40 -1.58 13.95
CA LEU A 26 -8.85 -2.23 12.72
C LEU A 26 -9.70 -3.48 13.02
N MET A 27 -9.29 -4.31 13.99
CA MET A 27 -10.11 -5.46 14.45
C MET A 27 -11.46 -5.02 14.99
N ASN A 28 -11.51 -3.95 15.79
CA ASN A 28 -12.76 -3.43 16.33
C ASN A 28 -13.67 -2.89 15.22
N ASN A 29 -13.10 -2.21 14.23
CA ASN A 29 -13.86 -1.74 13.07
C ASN A 29 -14.46 -2.91 12.27
N PHE A 30 -13.68 -3.95 12.03
CA PHE A 30 -14.15 -5.14 11.32
C PHE A 30 -15.27 -5.85 12.07
N ARG A 31 -15.13 -6.03 13.40
CA ARG A 31 -16.20 -6.61 14.25
C ARG A 31 -17.45 -5.75 14.32
N GLY A 32 -17.28 -4.45 14.31
CA GLY A 32 -18.38 -3.47 14.34
C GLY A 32 -19.03 -3.19 12.99
N GLY A 33 -18.58 -3.80 11.90
CA GLY A 33 -19.09 -3.52 10.55
C GLY A 33 -18.79 -2.09 10.09
N ILE A 34 -17.72 -1.47 10.58
CA ILE A 34 -17.37 -0.08 10.28
C ILE A 34 -16.44 -0.04 9.08
N ASN A 35 -16.85 0.71 8.05
CA ASN A 35 -15.97 0.98 6.91
C ASN A 35 -14.70 1.68 7.38
N THR A 36 -13.56 1.30 6.83
CA THR A 36 -12.26 1.82 7.24
C THR A 36 -11.46 2.26 6.03
N ILE A 37 -10.83 3.42 6.13
CA ILE A 37 -9.87 3.93 5.15
C ILE A 37 -8.50 3.89 5.81
N LEU A 38 -7.54 3.15 5.20
CA LEU A 38 -6.18 3.03 5.72
C LEU A 38 -5.22 3.72 4.77
N MET A 39 -4.63 4.82 5.20
CA MET A 39 -3.73 5.64 4.40
C MET A 39 -2.32 5.62 4.98
N SER A 40 -1.32 5.53 4.13
CA SER A 40 0.08 5.80 4.46
C SER A 40 0.94 5.87 3.20
N PRO A 41 2.14 6.42 3.28
CA PRO A 41 3.15 6.24 2.25
C PRO A 41 3.39 4.76 1.92
N ARG A 42 4.02 4.50 0.77
CA ARG A 42 4.48 3.16 0.41
C ARG A 42 5.45 2.60 1.45
N ARG A 43 5.54 1.27 1.55
CA ARG A 43 6.57 0.57 2.35
C ARG A 43 6.45 0.71 3.87
N LEU A 44 5.30 1.19 4.41
CA LEU A 44 5.04 1.25 5.86
C LEU A 44 4.24 0.05 6.40
N GLY A 45 3.95 -0.97 5.57
CA GLY A 45 3.36 -2.23 6.03
C GLY A 45 1.82 -2.27 6.09
N LYS A 46 1.09 -1.44 5.29
CA LYS A 46 -0.39 -1.48 5.21
C LYS A 46 -0.94 -2.88 4.94
N THR A 47 -0.49 -3.49 3.86
CA THR A 47 -0.94 -4.82 3.44
C THR A 47 -0.66 -5.87 4.52
N SER A 48 0.53 -5.82 5.16
CA SER A 48 0.88 -6.71 6.27
C SER A 48 -0.06 -6.55 7.46
N LEU A 49 -0.41 -5.30 7.82
CA LEU A 49 -1.35 -5.02 8.89
C LEU A 49 -2.74 -5.59 8.60
N VAL A 50 -3.28 -5.32 7.40
CA VAL A 50 -4.60 -5.83 6.99
C VAL A 50 -4.62 -7.35 6.97
N MET A 51 -3.62 -8.00 6.35
CA MET A 51 -3.54 -9.46 6.29
C MET A 51 -3.43 -10.10 7.69
N ARG A 52 -2.64 -9.49 8.60
CA ARG A 52 -2.57 -9.96 10.00
C ARG A 52 -3.91 -9.87 10.72
N VAL A 53 -4.64 -8.77 10.51
CA VAL A 53 -5.98 -8.62 11.12
C VAL A 53 -6.95 -9.65 10.52
N CYS A 54 -6.94 -9.85 9.21
CA CYS A 54 -7.74 -10.89 8.55
C CYS A 54 -7.42 -12.28 9.11
N GLU A 55 -6.14 -12.60 9.32
CA GLU A 55 -5.73 -13.89 9.91
C GLU A 55 -6.24 -14.08 11.33
N LYS A 56 -6.12 -13.06 12.19
CA LYS A 56 -6.62 -13.09 13.56
C LYS A 56 -8.14 -13.27 13.66
N LEU A 57 -8.89 -12.80 12.66
CA LEU A 57 -10.34 -12.89 12.62
C LEU A 57 -10.87 -14.18 11.97
N LYS A 58 -10.01 -15.04 11.42
CA LYS A 58 -10.42 -16.33 10.80
C LYS A 58 -11.18 -17.26 11.75
N SER A 59 -10.92 -17.17 13.04
CA SER A 59 -11.61 -17.95 14.06
C SER A 59 -12.96 -17.37 14.49
N GLU A 60 -13.33 -16.20 14.01
CA GLU A 60 -14.56 -15.50 14.33
C GLU A 60 -15.60 -15.69 13.21
N ASP A 61 -16.86 -15.34 13.50
CA ASP A 61 -17.95 -15.42 12.51
C ASP A 61 -17.92 -14.28 11.48
N ILE A 62 -16.72 -13.90 11.06
CA ILE A 62 -16.45 -12.85 10.08
C ILE A 62 -15.69 -13.45 8.89
N ILE A 63 -16.19 -13.24 7.69
CA ILE A 63 -15.48 -13.60 6.47
C ILE A 63 -14.70 -12.38 6.00
N THR A 64 -13.38 -12.50 5.93
CA THR A 64 -12.52 -11.44 5.37
C THR A 64 -12.13 -11.79 3.94
N ILE A 65 -12.34 -10.88 3.01
CA ILE A 65 -12.04 -11.03 1.58
C ILE A 65 -10.96 -10.02 1.23
N TYR A 66 -9.83 -10.50 0.73
CA TYR A 66 -8.75 -9.63 0.22
C TYR A 66 -8.81 -9.53 -1.29
N LEU A 67 -8.71 -8.29 -1.79
CA LEU A 67 -8.82 -7.94 -3.20
C LEU A 67 -7.76 -6.88 -3.55
N ASP A 68 -6.82 -7.21 -4.43
CA ASP A 68 -5.88 -6.26 -5.03
C ASP A 68 -6.42 -5.82 -6.39
N ILE A 69 -6.59 -4.51 -6.58
CA ILE A 69 -7.14 -3.93 -7.81
C ILE A 69 -6.11 -3.16 -8.65
N PHE A 70 -4.81 -3.36 -8.38
CA PHE A 70 -3.73 -2.69 -9.12
C PHE A 70 -3.84 -2.86 -10.64
N GLY A 71 -4.24 -4.04 -11.11
CA GLY A 71 -4.40 -4.36 -12.54
C GLY A 71 -5.72 -3.90 -13.17
N CYS A 72 -6.67 -3.38 -12.40
CA CYS A 72 -7.97 -2.96 -12.94
C CYS A 72 -7.85 -1.64 -13.70
N LYS A 73 -8.16 -1.65 -15.00
CA LYS A 73 -8.12 -0.46 -15.88
C LYS A 73 -9.48 0.18 -16.07
N SER A 74 -10.56 -0.58 -15.84
CA SER A 74 -11.94 -0.13 -16.00
C SER A 74 -12.79 -0.53 -14.81
N GLU A 75 -13.97 0.09 -14.68
CA GLU A 75 -14.96 -0.31 -13.67
C GLU A 75 -15.41 -1.77 -13.81
N TYR A 76 -15.46 -2.30 -15.03
CA TYR A 76 -15.84 -3.69 -15.28
C TYR A 76 -14.73 -4.68 -14.91
N ASP A 77 -13.47 -4.33 -15.05
CA ASP A 77 -12.35 -5.10 -14.49
C ASP A 77 -12.50 -5.21 -12.97
N PHE A 78 -12.83 -4.10 -12.32
CA PHE A 78 -13.08 -4.06 -10.88
C PHE A 78 -14.27 -4.97 -10.50
N TYR A 79 -15.41 -4.89 -11.19
CA TYR A 79 -16.57 -5.72 -10.89
C TYR A 79 -16.27 -7.21 -11.09
N ASN A 80 -15.60 -7.58 -12.18
CA ASN A 80 -15.17 -8.96 -12.42
C ASN A 80 -14.24 -9.45 -11.32
N ARG A 81 -13.27 -8.64 -10.92
CA ARG A 81 -12.32 -8.99 -9.87
C ARG A 81 -13.02 -9.15 -8.50
N LEU A 82 -13.87 -8.20 -8.13
CA LEU A 82 -14.65 -8.24 -6.90
C LEU A 82 -15.51 -9.51 -6.85
N ALA A 83 -16.30 -9.76 -7.87
CA ALA A 83 -17.19 -10.92 -7.94
C ALA A 83 -16.40 -12.23 -7.87
N SER A 84 -15.30 -12.35 -8.61
CA SER A 84 -14.44 -13.54 -8.61
C SER A 84 -13.84 -13.82 -7.23
N GLU A 85 -13.27 -12.81 -6.56
CA GLU A 85 -12.65 -13.00 -5.25
C GLU A 85 -13.69 -13.26 -4.16
N VAL A 86 -14.83 -12.58 -4.20
CA VAL A 86 -15.94 -12.84 -3.26
C VAL A 86 -16.42 -14.28 -3.38
N LEU A 87 -16.70 -14.75 -4.57
CA LEU A 87 -17.17 -16.12 -4.81
C LEU A 87 -16.11 -17.15 -4.39
N LYS A 88 -14.86 -16.95 -4.77
CA LYS A 88 -13.74 -17.84 -4.45
C LYS A 88 -13.52 -17.97 -2.94
N GLN A 89 -13.52 -16.85 -2.20
CA GLN A 89 -13.21 -16.84 -0.76
C GLN A 89 -14.43 -17.16 0.12
N THR A 90 -15.64 -17.14 -0.43
CA THR A 90 -16.86 -17.52 0.28
C THR A 90 -17.34 -18.94 0.00
N ALA A 91 -16.77 -19.64 -0.99
CA ALA A 91 -17.16 -21.03 -1.30
C ALA A 91 -16.83 -22.00 -0.17
N SER A 92 -17.72 -22.95 0.09
CA SER A 92 -17.59 -23.93 1.17
C SER A 92 -16.53 -25.00 0.92
N LYS A 93 -16.21 -25.31 -0.36
CA LYS A 93 -15.12 -26.21 -0.78
C LYS A 93 -14.46 -25.67 -2.04
N GLN A 94 -13.16 -25.75 -2.11
CA GLN A 94 -12.35 -25.23 -3.22
C GLN A 94 -12.68 -25.87 -4.58
N SER A 95 -13.17 -27.12 -4.59
CA SER A 95 -13.58 -27.84 -5.78
C SER A 95 -15.03 -27.54 -6.23
N MET A 96 -15.88 -27.02 -5.35
CA MET A 96 -17.29 -26.76 -5.62
C MET A 96 -17.62 -25.29 -5.87
N TRP A 97 -16.64 -24.39 -5.63
CA TRP A 97 -16.87 -22.96 -5.72
C TRP A 97 -17.37 -22.52 -7.11
N LEU A 98 -16.89 -23.15 -8.17
CA LEU A 98 -17.30 -22.85 -9.53
C LEU A 98 -18.76 -23.20 -9.79
N GLU A 99 -19.21 -24.33 -9.27
CA GLU A 99 -20.59 -24.79 -9.35
C GLU A 99 -21.52 -23.91 -8.49
N GLU A 100 -21.13 -23.64 -7.25
CA GLU A 100 -21.87 -22.74 -6.34
C GLU A 100 -21.92 -21.31 -6.89
N ALA A 101 -20.83 -20.83 -7.47
CA ALA A 101 -20.77 -19.54 -8.12
C ALA A 101 -21.67 -19.48 -9.35
N LYS A 102 -21.64 -20.50 -10.21
CA LYS A 102 -22.53 -20.63 -11.36
C LYS A 102 -23.99 -20.65 -10.94
N GLU A 103 -24.35 -21.49 -9.99
CA GLU A 103 -25.72 -21.62 -9.50
C GLU A 103 -26.21 -20.31 -8.86
N PHE A 104 -25.36 -19.67 -8.04
CA PHE A 104 -25.68 -18.41 -7.39
C PHE A 104 -25.88 -17.29 -8.41
N LEU A 105 -24.97 -17.14 -9.36
CA LEU A 105 -25.05 -16.14 -10.42
C LEU A 105 -26.23 -16.43 -11.37
N TYR A 106 -26.51 -17.70 -11.69
CA TYR A 106 -27.66 -18.09 -12.49
C TYR A 106 -29.00 -17.75 -11.82
N ARG A 107 -29.06 -17.86 -10.46
CA ARG A 107 -30.25 -17.45 -9.69
C ARG A 107 -30.41 -15.94 -9.61
N LEU A 108 -29.29 -15.21 -9.62
CA LEU A 108 -29.31 -13.74 -9.60
C LEU A 108 -29.61 -13.17 -10.99
N THR A 109 -29.12 -13.83 -12.03
CA THR A 109 -29.29 -13.38 -13.42
C THR A 109 -29.19 -14.55 -14.40
N PRO A 110 -30.28 -14.94 -15.09
CA PRO A 110 -30.32 -16.14 -15.95
C PRO A 110 -29.49 -16.07 -17.25
N LYS A 111 -28.66 -15.04 -17.46
CA LYS A 111 -28.00 -14.76 -18.75
C LYS A 111 -26.45 -14.88 -18.71
N ILE A 112 -25.84 -15.59 -17.75
CA ILE A 112 -24.39 -15.69 -17.67
C ILE A 112 -23.87 -16.80 -18.58
N SER A 113 -22.98 -16.45 -19.52
CA SER A 113 -22.14 -17.41 -20.25
C SER A 113 -20.73 -17.42 -19.62
N PHE A 114 -20.29 -18.58 -19.17
CA PHE A 114 -18.92 -18.80 -18.72
C PHE A 114 -18.06 -19.23 -19.91
N SER A 115 -17.03 -18.46 -20.21
CA SER A 115 -15.95 -18.89 -21.10
C SER A 115 -14.69 -19.15 -20.27
N PRO A 116 -14.34 -20.40 -19.97
CA PRO A 116 -13.06 -20.71 -19.37
C PRO A 116 -11.97 -20.61 -20.45
N GLU A 117 -11.07 -19.62 -20.35
CA GLU A 117 -9.82 -19.67 -21.11
C GLU A 117 -8.84 -20.63 -20.45
N PRO A 118 -8.24 -21.60 -21.22
CA PRO A 118 -7.50 -22.72 -20.63
C PRO A 118 -6.12 -22.38 -20.03
N ASN A 119 -5.60 -21.16 -20.13
CA ASN A 119 -4.19 -20.86 -19.89
C ASN A 119 -3.88 -19.63 -19.02
N SER A 120 -4.79 -19.17 -18.18
CA SER A 120 -4.44 -18.16 -17.19
C SER A 120 -4.63 -18.72 -15.79
N ASP A 121 -3.61 -18.60 -14.95
CA ASP A 121 -3.66 -18.92 -13.54
C ASP A 121 -4.91 -18.30 -12.89
N PHE A 122 -5.94 -19.11 -12.69
CA PHE A 122 -7.15 -18.90 -11.89
C PHE A 122 -7.85 -17.53 -11.95
N ALA A 123 -7.67 -16.73 -12.97
CA ALA A 123 -8.53 -15.58 -13.23
C ALA A 123 -9.76 -16.02 -14.00
N ILE A 124 -10.79 -16.51 -13.32
CA ILE A 124 -12.10 -16.69 -13.94
C ILE A 124 -12.63 -15.30 -14.21
N SER A 125 -12.55 -14.89 -15.46
CA SER A 125 -13.34 -13.77 -15.94
C SER A 125 -14.79 -14.23 -15.94
N LEU A 126 -15.59 -13.64 -15.05
CA LEU A 126 -17.04 -13.92 -15.02
C LEU A 126 -17.76 -13.32 -16.25
N GLY A 127 -17.01 -12.64 -17.13
CA GLY A 127 -17.56 -12.03 -18.32
C GLY A 127 -18.58 -10.93 -18.03
N ILE A 128 -18.47 -10.28 -16.86
CA ILE A 128 -19.36 -9.16 -16.49
C ILE A 128 -19.10 -7.99 -17.44
N THR A 129 -20.13 -7.64 -18.18
CA THR A 129 -20.12 -6.53 -19.13
C THR A 129 -21.40 -5.70 -18.98
N PRO A 130 -21.45 -4.47 -19.53
CA PRO A 130 -22.69 -3.66 -19.50
C PRO A 130 -23.92 -4.36 -20.10
N LYS A 131 -23.71 -5.37 -20.94
CA LYS A 131 -24.77 -6.13 -21.59
C LYS A 131 -25.29 -7.31 -20.75
N THR A 132 -24.51 -7.76 -19.76
CA THR A 132 -24.84 -8.98 -18.99
C THR A 132 -25.35 -8.67 -17.59
N HIS A 133 -24.82 -7.64 -16.93
CA HIS A 133 -25.17 -7.28 -15.55
C HIS A 133 -25.10 -5.79 -15.35
N THR A 134 -25.97 -5.27 -14.50
CA THR A 134 -25.79 -3.92 -13.98
C THR A 134 -24.71 -3.91 -12.91
N PRO A 135 -23.95 -2.83 -12.78
CA PRO A 135 -22.97 -2.67 -11.70
C PRO A 135 -23.56 -2.89 -10.30
N GLU A 136 -24.78 -2.43 -10.09
CA GLU A 136 -25.52 -2.54 -8.84
C GLU A 136 -25.77 -4.00 -8.45
N GLU A 137 -26.15 -4.87 -9.40
CA GLU A 137 -26.35 -6.30 -9.16
C GLU A 137 -25.09 -6.98 -8.63
N VAL A 138 -23.92 -6.63 -9.20
CA VAL A 138 -22.63 -7.18 -8.77
C VAL A 138 -22.26 -6.67 -7.37
N LEU A 139 -22.46 -5.40 -7.11
CA LEU A 139 -22.15 -4.81 -5.80
C LEU A 139 -23.06 -5.33 -4.70
N GLU A 140 -24.36 -5.54 -4.99
CA GLU A 140 -25.32 -6.13 -4.06
C GLU A 140 -25.09 -7.62 -3.80
N MET A 141 -24.40 -8.32 -4.70
CA MET A 141 -24.10 -9.74 -4.54
C MET A 141 -23.38 -10.04 -3.23
N VAL A 142 -22.49 -9.17 -2.79
CA VAL A 142 -21.70 -9.38 -1.54
C VAL A 142 -22.64 -9.41 -0.32
N GLU A 143 -23.59 -8.48 -0.25
CA GLU A 143 -24.58 -8.43 0.84
C GLU A 143 -25.49 -9.66 0.82
N LYS A 144 -25.95 -10.08 -0.36
CA LYS A 144 -26.78 -11.28 -0.53
C LYS A 144 -26.05 -12.54 -0.06
N ILE A 145 -24.75 -12.65 -0.33
CA ILE A 145 -23.90 -13.75 0.17
C ILE A 145 -23.76 -13.70 1.68
N ALA A 146 -23.51 -12.50 2.26
CA ALA A 146 -23.40 -12.33 3.70
C ALA A 146 -24.67 -12.80 4.42
N ILE A 147 -25.84 -12.34 3.96
CA ILE A 147 -27.15 -12.75 4.48
C ILE A 147 -27.36 -14.27 4.36
N LYS A 148 -27.11 -14.86 3.17
CA LYS A 148 -27.26 -16.30 2.93
C LYS A 148 -26.39 -17.14 3.86
N LYS A 149 -25.18 -16.65 4.19
CA LYS A 149 -24.24 -17.34 5.10
C LYS A 149 -24.49 -17.03 6.59
N GLY A 150 -25.33 -16.05 6.90
CA GLY A 150 -25.54 -15.57 8.27
C GLY A 150 -24.26 -15.03 8.90
N LYS A 151 -23.33 -14.47 8.10
CA LYS A 151 -22.03 -13.98 8.54
C LYS A 151 -21.77 -12.57 8.06
N GLN A 152 -21.00 -11.83 8.84
CA GLN A 152 -20.47 -10.55 8.42
C GLN A 152 -19.33 -10.76 7.43
N ILE A 153 -19.28 -9.93 6.39
CA ILE A 153 -18.19 -9.92 5.39
C ILE A 153 -17.44 -8.59 5.48
N VAL A 154 -16.11 -8.67 5.51
CA VAL A 154 -15.23 -7.50 5.38
C VAL A 154 -14.45 -7.63 4.08
N VAL A 155 -14.66 -6.69 3.17
CA VAL A 155 -13.94 -6.64 1.88
C VAL A 155 -12.77 -5.67 2.01
N CYS A 156 -11.56 -6.20 2.00
CA CYS A 156 -10.30 -5.47 2.07
C CYS A 156 -9.78 -5.23 0.67
N ILE A 157 -9.80 -3.97 0.21
CA ILE A 157 -9.42 -3.59 -1.16
C ILE A 157 -8.09 -2.84 -1.14
N ASP A 158 -7.04 -3.50 -1.63
CA ASP A 158 -5.71 -2.90 -1.81
C ASP A 158 -5.63 -2.10 -3.12
N GLU A 159 -4.76 -1.10 -3.13
CA GLU A 159 -4.54 -0.15 -4.23
C GLU A 159 -5.81 0.57 -4.69
N PHE A 160 -6.70 0.91 -3.72
CA PHE A 160 -8.01 1.52 -3.99
C PHE A 160 -7.94 2.83 -4.78
N GLN A 161 -6.82 3.54 -4.78
CA GLN A 161 -6.63 4.73 -5.61
C GLN A 161 -6.78 4.45 -7.12
N GLN A 162 -6.71 3.18 -7.57
CA GLN A 162 -6.97 2.83 -8.97
C GLN A 162 -8.38 3.25 -9.42
N ILE A 163 -9.36 3.23 -8.51
CA ILE A 163 -10.70 3.77 -8.80
C ILE A 163 -10.65 5.26 -9.18
N GLY A 164 -9.71 6.02 -8.59
CA GLY A 164 -9.48 7.44 -8.90
C GLY A 164 -8.85 7.69 -10.27
N GLU A 165 -8.17 6.69 -10.84
CA GLU A 165 -7.49 6.76 -12.15
C GLU A 165 -8.39 6.25 -13.31
N MET A 166 -9.56 5.68 -13.02
CA MET A 166 -10.49 5.20 -14.04
C MET A 166 -11.17 6.33 -14.81
N THR A 167 -11.53 6.07 -16.05
CA THR A 167 -12.38 6.97 -16.84
C THR A 167 -13.70 7.19 -16.09
N ASP A 168 -14.12 8.45 -15.95
CA ASP A 168 -15.31 8.86 -15.20
C ASP A 168 -15.29 8.40 -13.70
N SER A 169 -14.11 8.46 -13.09
CA SER A 169 -13.86 7.96 -11.72
C SER A 169 -14.86 8.49 -10.68
N LYS A 170 -15.31 9.74 -10.82
CA LYS A 170 -16.28 10.34 -9.90
C LYS A 170 -17.64 9.64 -9.97
N HIS A 171 -18.09 9.26 -11.14
CA HIS A 171 -19.34 8.52 -11.35
C HIS A 171 -19.21 7.11 -10.78
N VAL A 172 -18.09 6.43 -11.06
CA VAL A 172 -17.79 5.10 -10.47
C VAL A 172 -17.83 5.17 -8.96
N GLN A 173 -17.14 6.14 -8.35
CA GLN A 173 -17.15 6.35 -6.90
C GLN A 173 -18.55 6.61 -6.34
N ALA A 174 -19.37 7.42 -7.03
CA ALA A 174 -20.75 7.70 -6.61
C ALA A 174 -21.60 6.42 -6.62
N ARG A 175 -21.46 5.58 -7.65
CA ARG A 175 -22.13 4.29 -7.74
C ARG A 175 -21.73 3.33 -6.64
N LEU A 176 -20.42 3.17 -6.39
CA LEU A 176 -19.92 2.34 -5.30
C LEU A 176 -20.48 2.81 -3.96
N ARG A 177 -20.41 4.13 -3.69
CA ARG A 177 -20.93 4.72 -2.46
C ARG A 177 -22.42 4.49 -2.28
N SER A 178 -23.22 4.67 -3.34
CA SER A 178 -24.68 4.54 -3.27
C SER A 178 -25.14 3.14 -2.89
N VAL A 179 -24.39 2.09 -3.29
CA VAL A 179 -24.69 0.71 -2.90
C VAL A 179 -24.11 0.38 -1.52
N TRP A 180 -22.83 0.63 -1.31
CA TRP A 180 -22.12 0.21 -0.11
C TRP A 180 -22.66 0.82 1.19
N GLN A 181 -23.12 2.07 1.15
CA GLN A 181 -23.67 2.73 2.33
C GLN A 181 -24.97 2.10 2.87
N HIS A 182 -25.66 1.28 2.07
CA HIS A 182 -26.91 0.63 2.44
C HIS A 182 -26.71 -0.84 2.89
N GLN A 183 -25.51 -1.38 2.74
CA GLN A 183 -25.18 -2.73 3.18
C GLN A 183 -25.04 -2.79 4.70
N LYS A 184 -25.62 -3.81 5.32
CA LYS A 184 -25.67 -3.98 6.78
C LYS A 184 -24.78 -5.12 7.28
N HIS A 185 -24.46 -6.07 6.40
CA HIS A 185 -23.68 -7.26 6.73
C HIS A 185 -22.30 -7.22 6.03
N VAL A 186 -22.02 -6.16 5.27
CA VAL A 186 -20.74 -5.97 4.58
C VAL A 186 -20.12 -4.65 5.02
N SER A 187 -18.83 -4.67 5.31
CA SER A 187 -18.01 -3.48 5.50
C SER A 187 -16.77 -3.53 4.63
N TYR A 188 -16.17 -2.37 4.41
CA TYR A 188 -15.06 -2.20 3.49
C TYR A 188 -13.84 -1.63 4.20
N CYS A 189 -12.68 -2.24 3.95
CA CYS A 189 -11.38 -1.70 4.32
C CYS A 189 -10.66 -1.27 3.03
N LEU A 190 -10.61 0.03 2.79
CA LEU A 190 -10.09 0.63 1.55
C LEU A 190 -8.70 1.20 1.82
N PHE A 191 -7.69 0.71 1.13
CA PHE A 191 -6.33 1.17 1.35
C PHE A 191 -5.52 1.22 0.05
N GLY A 192 -4.45 1.99 0.08
CA GLY A 192 -3.61 2.18 -1.09
C GLY A 192 -2.33 2.94 -0.78
N SER A 193 -1.43 2.93 -1.75
CA SER A 193 -0.06 3.42 -1.58
C SER A 193 0.16 4.86 -2.08
N LYS A 194 -0.67 5.37 -3.00
CA LYS A 194 -0.55 6.75 -3.53
C LYS A 194 -1.32 7.73 -2.64
N HIS A 195 -0.63 8.29 -1.65
CA HIS A 195 -1.23 9.14 -0.62
C HIS A 195 -2.03 10.32 -1.20
N HIS A 196 -1.53 10.99 -2.25
CA HIS A 196 -2.22 12.13 -2.84
C HIS A 196 -3.55 11.73 -3.52
N LEU A 197 -3.59 10.57 -4.20
CA LEU A 197 -4.82 10.06 -4.81
C LEU A 197 -5.83 9.59 -3.75
N MET A 198 -5.38 8.86 -2.72
CA MET A 198 -6.23 8.49 -1.60
C MET A 198 -6.81 9.74 -0.92
N SER A 199 -5.99 10.77 -0.69
CA SER A 199 -6.45 12.05 -0.13
C SER A 199 -7.49 12.74 -1.02
N SER A 200 -7.32 12.70 -2.35
CA SER A 200 -8.28 13.28 -3.28
C SER A 200 -9.64 12.56 -3.26
N ILE A 201 -9.65 11.25 -3.05
CA ILE A 201 -10.87 10.43 -2.99
C ILE A 201 -11.62 10.64 -1.65
N PHE A 202 -10.91 10.62 -0.52
CA PHE A 202 -11.52 10.51 0.81
C PHE A 202 -11.59 11.81 1.60
N LEU A 203 -10.72 12.79 1.35
CA LEU A 203 -10.64 14.01 2.16
C LEU A 203 -11.29 15.23 1.49
N HIS A 204 -11.64 15.16 0.22
CA HIS A 204 -12.30 16.25 -0.49
C HIS A 204 -13.82 16.19 -0.30
N ARG A 205 -14.42 17.29 0.22
CA ARG A 205 -15.88 17.39 0.48
C ARG A 205 -16.76 17.16 -0.76
N SER A 206 -16.24 17.45 -1.95
CA SER A 206 -16.97 17.28 -3.23
C SER A 206 -16.92 15.85 -3.80
N MET A 207 -16.22 14.95 -3.13
CA MET A 207 -16.03 13.59 -3.60
C MET A 207 -17.01 12.61 -2.93
N PRO A 208 -17.47 11.58 -3.65
CA PRO A 208 -18.47 10.65 -3.13
C PRO A 208 -18.04 9.95 -1.83
N PHE A 209 -16.76 9.59 -1.69
CA PHE A 209 -16.26 8.88 -0.52
C PHE A 209 -15.89 9.78 0.68
N TYR A 210 -16.19 11.08 0.61
CA TYR A 210 -15.98 11.96 1.77
C TYR A 210 -16.73 11.43 3.00
N GLN A 211 -16.02 11.24 4.12
CA GLN A 211 -16.56 10.68 5.37
C GLN A 211 -17.24 9.30 5.20
N PHE A 212 -16.68 8.43 4.39
CA PHE A 212 -17.24 7.10 4.18
C PHE A 212 -17.05 6.14 5.36
N GLY A 213 -16.02 6.31 6.15
CA GLY A 213 -15.70 5.43 7.26
C GLY A 213 -14.63 5.99 8.19
N ASP A 214 -14.12 5.15 9.07
CA ASP A 214 -13.04 5.49 9.99
C ASP A 214 -11.72 5.64 9.25
N LEU A 215 -11.07 6.80 9.39
CA LEU A 215 -9.78 7.08 8.76
C LEU A 215 -8.65 6.72 9.72
N ILE A 216 -7.81 5.78 9.30
CA ILE A 216 -6.57 5.39 9.98
C ILE A 216 -5.40 5.83 9.11
N VAL A 217 -4.54 6.68 9.65
CA VAL A 217 -3.28 7.06 9.00
C VAL A 217 -2.16 6.30 9.70
N LEU A 218 -1.39 5.50 8.94
CA LEU A 218 -0.23 4.82 9.49
C LEU A 218 0.97 5.75 9.43
N ASP A 219 1.54 6.01 10.59
CA ASP A 219 2.85 6.63 10.73
C ASP A 219 3.96 5.57 10.70
N LYS A 220 5.21 6.03 10.74
CA LYS A 220 6.38 5.16 10.88
C LYS A 220 6.38 4.49 12.26
N ILE A 221 6.90 3.27 12.32
CA ILE A 221 7.16 2.61 13.57
C ILE A 221 8.33 3.33 14.25
N PRO A 222 8.27 3.64 15.57
CA PRO A 222 9.36 4.31 16.29
C PRO A 222 10.68 3.54 16.21
N SER A 223 11.80 4.24 16.14
CA SER A 223 13.14 3.63 16.14
C SER A 223 13.37 2.70 17.32
N ALA A 224 12.86 3.05 18.52
CA ALA A 224 13.03 2.22 19.70
C ALA A 224 12.47 0.81 19.53
N GLU A 225 11.29 0.67 18.92
CA GLU A 225 10.68 -0.64 18.63
C GLU A 225 11.50 -1.40 17.58
N TRP A 226 11.99 -0.69 16.54
CA TRP A 226 12.84 -1.30 15.52
C TRP A 226 14.18 -1.78 16.09
N VAL A 227 14.82 -0.99 16.95
CA VAL A 227 16.11 -1.35 17.58
C VAL A 227 15.96 -2.63 18.40
N GLU A 228 14.91 -2.72 19.23
CA GLU A 228 14.62 -3.93 20.00
C GLU A 228 14.42 -5.14 19.10
N TYR A 229 13.62 -4.98 18.04
CA TYR A 229 13.37 -6.02 17.04
C TYR A 229 14.66 -6.47 16.34
N ILE A 230 15.48 -5.54 15.85
CA ILE A 230 16.73 -5.85 15.14
C ILE A 230 17.68 -6.62 16.06
N VAL A 231 17.94 -6.08 17.26
CA VAL A 231 18.85 -6.71 18.23
C VAL A 231 18.39 -8.13 18.60
N SER A 232 17.08 -8.32 18.85
CA SER A 232 16.55 -9.64 19.17
C SER A 232 16.68 -10.64 18.01
N HIS A 233 16.46 -10.21 16.77
CA HIS A 233 16.58 -11.05 15.57
C HIS A 233 18.03 -11.48 15.28
N PHE A 234 19.00 -10.59 15.53
CA PHE A 234 20.41 -10.93 15.45
C PHE A 234 20.78 -11.97 16.50
N ALA A 235 20.35 -11.73 17.75
CA ALA A 235 20.59 -12.66 18.86
C ALA A 235 19.97 -14.07 18.62
N ASP A 236 18.73 -14.11 18.13
CA ASP A 236 18.08 -15.37 17.75
C ASP A 236 18.82 -16.12 16.64
N GLY A 237 19.55 -15.40 15.79
CA GLY A 237 20.44 -15.97 14.79
C GLY A 237 21.87 -16.18 15.27
N LYS A 238 22.11 -16.09 16.57
CA LYS A 238 23.44 -16.21 17.21
C LYS A 238 24.47 -15.20 16.67
N ARG A 239 24.02 -14.00 16.32
CA ARG A 239 24.85 -12.87 15.88
C ARG A 239 24.64 -11.72 16.86
N THR A 240 25.55 -10.79 16.86
CA THR A 240 25.45 -9.64 17.75
C THR A 240 25.47 -8.33 16.97
N ILE A 241 24.54 -7.44 17.28
CA ILE A 241 24.54 -6.04 16.81
C ILE A 241 24.30 -5.13 18.01
N SER A 242 25.02 -4.02 18.09
CA SER A 242 24.78 -3.01 19.12
C SER A 242 23.51 -2.21 18.84
N SER A 243 22.85 -1.69 19.89
CA SER A 243 21.70 -0.80 19.73
C SER A 243 22.03 0.46 18.93
N ALA A 244 23.26 0.96 19.02
CA ALA A 244 23.72 2.12 18.25
C ALA A 244 23.74 1.83 16.75
N LEU A 245 24.26 0.67 16.32
CA LEU A 245 24.26 0.26 14.91
C LEU A 245 22.87 -0.07 14.41
N ALA A 246 22.01 -0.64 15.25
CA ALA A 246 20.59 -0.84 14.90
C ALA A 246 19.87 0.50 14.72
N GLU A 247 20.15 1.51 15.54
CA GLU A 247 19.63 2.89 15.37
C GLU A 247 20.14 3.54 14.06
N GLU A 248 21.39 3.26 13.66
CA GLU A 248 21.93 3.74 12.39
C GLU A 248 21.16 3.16 11.20
N ILE A 249 20.79 1.86 11.23
CA ILE A 249 19.89 1.23 10.22
C ILE A 249 18.57 1.98 10.14
N CYS A 250 17.93 2.25 11.29
CA CYS A 250 16.67 2.97 11.39
C CYS A 250 16.77 4.40 10.82
N SER A 251 17.80 5.12 11.21
CA SER A 251 18.09 6.49 10.79
C SER A 251 18.36 6.59 9.29
N PHE A 252 19.18 5.68 8.74
CA PHE A 252 19.46 5.65 7.31
C PHE A 252 18.21 5.45 6.47
N THR A 253 17.31 4.56 6.90
CA THR A 253 16.08 4.18 6.20
C THR A 253 14.88 5.07 6.58
N ASP A 254 15.08 6.07 7.45
CA ASP A 254 14.01 6.95 7.96
C ASP A 254 12.79 6.15 8.48
N ASN A 255 13.06 5.02 9.16
CA ASN A 255 12.04 4.08 9.71
C ASN A 255 11.03 3.55 8.70
N TYR A 256 11.34 3.53 7.39
CA TYR A 256 10.48 2.89 6.40
C TYR A 256 10.59 1.37 6.52
N SER A 257 9.51 0.74 6.99
CA SER A 257 9.48 -0.68 7.42
C SER A 257 10.12 -1.65 6.42
N ALA A 258 9.83 -1.51 5.12
CA ALA A 258 10.43 -2.39 4.11
C ALA A 258 11.94 -2.19 3.99
N TYR A 259 12.43 -0.96 4.12
CA TYR A 259 13.86 -0.66 4.05
C TYR A 259 14.60 -1.04 5.32
N VAL A 260 13.97 -0.85 6.50
CA VAL A 260 14.56 -1.35 7.76
C VAL A 260 14.77 -2.86 7.67
N GLN A 261 13.76 -3.60 7.23
CA GLN A 261 13.86 -5.06 7.05
C GLN A 261 14.93 -5.43 6.00
N GLN A 262 14.97 -4.73 4.87
CA GLN A 262 15.93 -5.01 3.80
C GLN A 262 17.37 -4.73 4.23
N LEU A 263 17.62 -3.56 4.85
CA LEU A 263 18.96 -3.21 5.30
C LEU A 263 19.43 -4.12 6.44
N SER A 264 18.54 -4.43 7.39
CA SER A 264 18.82 -5.41 8.45
C SER A 264 19.16 -6.80 7.90
N TRP A 265 18.47 -7.23 6.84
CA TRP A 265 18.78 -8.47 6.13
C TRP A 265 20.18 -8.44 5.49
N LEU A 266 20.54 -7.34 4.81
CA LEU A 266 21.85 -7.19 4.19
C LEU A 266 22.96 -7.27 5.23
N VAL A 267 22.82 -6.54 6.35
CA VAL A 267 23.81 -6.61 7.47
C VAL A 267 23.85 -8.02 8.08
N TYR A 268 22.68 -8.64 8.29
CA TYR A 268 22.60 -9.97 8.90
C TYR A 268 23.30 -11.05 8.08
N THR A 269 23.22 -10.97 6.75
CA THR A 269 23.80 -11.98 5.84
C THR A 269 25.30 -11.81 5.60
N GLN A 270 25.88 -10.70 6.02
CA GLN A 270 27.35 -10.49 5.98
C GLN A 270 28.07 -11.17 7.15
N LYS A 271 27.34 -11.64 8.15
CA LYS A 271 27.91 -12.25 9.36
C LYS A 271 27.59 -13.72 9.48
N GLU A 272 28.54 -14.49 9.99
CA GLU A 272 28.35 -15.87 10.41
C GLU A 272 27.87 -15.97 11.87
N GLU A 273 27.44 -17.18 12.31
CA GLU A 273 27.07 -17.41 13.73
C GLU A 273 28.28 -17.13 14.63
N GLY A 274 28.06 -16.38 15.70
CA GLY A 274 29.07 -15.98 16.67
C GLY A 274 29.75 -14.64 16.39
N GLU A 275 29.52 -14.04 15.22
CA GLU A 275 30.14 -12.78 14.85
C GLU A 275 29.35 -11.55 15.34
N THR A 276 30.08 -10.45 15.49
CA THR A 276 29.54 -9.14 15.88
C THR A 276 29.62 -8.17 14.72
N VAL A 277 28.54 -7.43 14.51
CA VAL A 277 28.45 -6.37 13.49
C VAL A 277 29.26 -5.17 13.91
N ASP A 278 29.97 -4.57 12.97
CA ASP A 278 30.70 -3.31 13.13
C ASP A 278 30.23 -2.22 12.15
N GLU A 279 30.81 -1.02 12.22
CA GLU A 279 30.46 0.12 11.38
C GLU A 279 30.74 -0.14 9.88
N THR A 280 31.73 -0.96 9.56
CA THR A 280 32.09 -1.28 8.17
C THR A 280 31.04 -2.15 7.51
N ASP A 281 30.40 -3.05 8.27
CA ASP A 281 29.29 -3.86 7.80
C ASP A 281 28.06 -3.00 7.46
N ILE A 282 27.74 -2.02 8.33
CA ILE A 282 26.63 -1.09 8.07
C ILE A 282 26.90 -0.27 6.80
N LYS A 283 28.12 0.23 6.65
CA LYS A 283 28.52 0.99 5.47
C LYS A 283 28.41 0.14 4.20
N GLN A 284 28.93 -1.07 4.21
CA GLN A 284 28.84 -1.98 3.07
C GLN A 284 27.38 -2.30 2.73
N ALA A 285 26.53 -2.63 3.72
CA ALA A 285 25.14 -2.94 3.51
C ALA A 285 24.34 -1.73 2.97
N THR A 286 24.67 -0.52 3.41
CA THR A 286 24.04 0.70 2.86
C THR A 286 24.45 0.95 1.41
N ASP A 287 25.70 0.70 1.06
CA ASP A 287 26.18 0.80 -0.32
C ASP A 287 25.51 -0.25 -1.22
N ASP A 288 25.38 -1.49 -0.74
CA ASP A 288 24.67 -2.57 -1.42
C ASP A 288 23.17 -2.27 -1.61
N LEU A 289 22.53 -1.68 -0.61
CA LEU A 289 21.13 -1.25 -0.70
C LEU A 289 20.93 -0.20 -1.79
N LEU A 290 21.82 0.79 -1.86
CA LEU A 290 21.77 1.84 -2.89
C LEU A 290 22.05 1.27 -4.28
N ALA A 291 23.05 0.39 -4.42
CA ALA A 291 23.40 -0.25 -5.67
C ALA A 291 22.27 -1.14 -6.20
N THR A 292 21.65 -1.92 -5.32
CA THR A 292 20.50 -2.79 -5.69
C THR A 292 19.32 -1.99 -6.25
N ASN A 293 19.09 -0.77 -5.72
CA ASN A 293 17.99 0.09 -6.17
C ASN A 293 18.38 1.06 -7.30
N GLU A 294 19.65 1.13 -7.71
CA GLU A 294 20.14 2.13 -8.66
C GLU A 294 19.38 2.14 -9.98
N VAL A 295 19.13 0.97 -10.58
CA VAL A 295 18.39 0.86 -11.85
C VAL A 295 16.98 1.44 -11.71
N LEU A 296 16.28 1.13 -10.62
CA LEU A 296 14.96 1.67 -10.34
C LEU A 296 15.01 3.20 -10.17
N PHE A 297 15.98 3.70 -9.43
CA PHE A 297 16.13 5.14 -9.18
C PHE A 297 16.52 5.91 -10.45
N MET A 298 17.36 5.33 -11.31
CA MET A 298 17.65 5.90 -12.62
C MET A 298 16.39 6.04 -13.49
N GLN A 299 15.53 5.01 -13.53
CA GLN A 299 14.24 5.06 -14.23
C GLN A 299 13.30 6.14 -13.69
N MET A 300 13.40 6.47 -12.39
CA MET A 300 12.59 7.54 -11.78
C MET A 300 13.07 8.93 -12.20
N VAL A 301 14.38 9.13 -12.41
CA VAL A 301 14.95 10.45 -12.77
C VAL A 301 15.06 10.68 -14.27
N GLU A 302 15.20 9.64 -15.08
CA GLU A 302 15.37 9.72 -16.54
C GLU A 302 14.26 10.55 -17.25
N PRO A 303 12.97 10.43 -16.91
CA PRO A 303 11.91 11.23 -17.55
C PRO A 303 11.76 12.63 -16.97
N LEU A 304 12.64 13.07 -16.06
CA LEU A 304 12.55 14.39 -15.42
C LEU A 304 13.24 15.45 -16.26
N SER A 305 12.59 16.62 -16.35
CA SER A 305 13.23 17.80 -16.92
C SER A 305 14.33 18.34 -15.99
N GLU A 306 15.28 19.09 -16.55
CA GLU A 306 16.36 19.72 -15.77
C GLU A 306 15.81 20.59 -14.61
N TYR A 307 14.71 21.32 -14.84
CA TYR A 307 14.06 22.07 -13.75
C TYR A 307 13.52 21.20 -12.63
N GLN A 308 13.01 19.99 -12.92
CA GLN A 308 12.55 19.04 -11.92
C GLN A 308 13.73 18.42 -11.16
N LEU A 309 14.81 18.08 -11.85
CA LEU A 309 16.05 17.61 -11.21
C LEU A 309 16.63 18.68 -10.29
N ASN A 310 16.67 19.94 -10.74
CA ASN A 310 17.13 21.07 -9.94
C ASN A 310 16.25 21.31 -8.69
N PHE A 311 14.95 21.07 -8.79
CA PHE A 311 14.06 21.12 -7.64
C PHE A 311 14.39 20.02 -6.62
N LEU A 312 14.66 18.80 -7.08
CA LEU A 312 15.10 17.70 -6.21
C LEU A 312 16.49 17.96 -5.62
N ARG A 313 17.42 18.58 -6.38
CA ARG A 313 18.73 19.04 -5.85
C ARG A 313 18.55 20.06 -4.73
N ALA A 314 17.64 21.01 -4.87
CA ALA A 314 17.34 21.97 -3.82
C ALA A 314 16.80 21.28 -2.56
N LEU A 315 15.85 20.34 -2.71
CA LEU A 315 15.36 19.53 -1.58
C LEU A 315 16.47 18.73 -0.90
N SER A 316 17.30 18.04 -1.69
CA SER A 316 18.43 17.24 -1.19
C SER A 316 19.52 18.10 -0.49
N SER A 317 19.55 19.40 -0.77
CA SER A 317 20.41 20.39 -0.10
C SER A 317 19.77 20.97 1.18
N GLY A 318 18.61 20.47 1.61
CA GLY A 318 17.91 20.91 2.83
C GLY A 318 16.96 22.10 2.64
N ILE A 319 16.67 22.51 1.39
CA ILE A 319 15.64 23.51 1.12
C ILE A 319 14.29 22.82 1.13
N THR A 320 13.52 22.95 2.21
CA THR A 320 12.22 22.27 2.39
C THR A 320 11.02 23.19 2.16
N LYS A 321 11.25 24.52 2.09
CA LYS A 321 10.20 25.55 1.93
C LYS A 321 10.74 26.79 1.21
N ASN A 322 9.83 27.72 0.88
CA ASN A 322 10.17 29.03 0.29
C ASN A 322 10.92 28.96 -1.06
N PHE A 323 10.65 27.96 -1.87
CA PHE A 323 11.26 27.80 -3.22
C PHE A 323 11.03 28.98 -4.16
N GLY A 324 10.04 29.84 -3.89
CA GLY A 324 9.75 31.05 -4.66
C GLY A 324 10.73 32.21 -4.42
N LEU A 325 11.59 32.16 -3.41
CA LEU A 325 12.57 33.22 -3.15
C LEU A 325 13.57 33.33 -4.31
N ALA A 326 13.87 34.57 -4.74
CA ALA A 326 14.77 34.83 -5.87
C ALA A 326 16.11 34.12 -5.68
N LYS A 327 16.73 34.27 -4.50
CA LYS A 327 18.02 33.63 -4.17
C LYS A 327 18.01 32.11 -4.36
N ILE A 328 16.92 31.43 -4.01
CA ILE A 328 16.79 29.96 -4.14
C ILE A 328 16.59 29.62 -5.62
N ARG A 329 15.71 30.35 -6.33
CA ARG A 329 15.42 30.11 -7.75
C ARG A 329 16.65 30.31 -8.63
N GLU A 330 17.44 31.33 -8.35
CA GLU A 330 18.70 31.60 -9.08
C GLU A 330 19.76 30.54 -8.76
N LYS A 331 19.98 30.24 -7.47
CA LYS A 331 20.98 29.24 -7.03
C LYS A 331 20.73 27.86 -7.65
N TYR A 332 19.48 27.42 -7.71
CA TYR A 332 19.10 26.08 -8.19
C TYR A 332 18.48 26.12 -9.59
N GLN A 333 18.50 27.25 -10.29
CA GLN A 333 17.99 27.42 -11.66
C GLN A 333 16.55 26.89 -11.82
N LEU A 334 15.65 27.25 -10.89
CA LEU A 334 14.27 26.78 -10.87
C LEU A 334 13.33 27.52 -11.83
N GLY A 335 13.84 28.53 -12.55
CA GLY A 335 13.07 29.36 -13.46
C GLY A 335 12.22 30.44 -12.77
N SER A 336 11.09 30.81 -13.36
CA SER A 336 10.21 31.84 -12.82
C SER A 336 9.46 31.42 -11.58
N TYR A 337 8.93 32.40 -10.83
CA TYR A 337 8.09 32.12 -9.66
C TYR A 337 6.88 31.22 -10.01
N SER A 338 6.21 31.47 -11.12
CA SER A 338 5.08 30.67 -11.59
C SER A 338 5.44 29.23 -11.93
N ASN A 339 6.71 28.97 -12.28
CA ASN A 339 7.19 27.61 -12.56
C ASN A 339 7.22 26.72 -11.32
N ILE A 340 7.43 27.30 -10.13
CA ILE A 340 7.55 26.52 -8.88
C ILE A 340 6.32 25.66 -8.63
N SER A 341 5.12 26.22 -8.73
CA SER A 341 3.87 25.47 -8.52
C SER A 341 3.70 24.33 -9.53
N ARG A 342 4.13 24.56 -10.79
CA ARG A 342 4.08 23.52 -11.83
C ARG A 342 5.08 22.40 -11.55
N LEU A 343 6.30 22.74 -11.10
CA LEU A 343 7.31 21.74 -10.71
C LEU A 343 6.84 20.90 -9.54
N GLN A 344 6.32 21.55 -8.50
CA GLN A 344 5.77 20.84 -7.35
C GLN A 344 4.66 19.89 -7.77
N LYS A 345 3.68 20.36 -8.54
CA LYS A 345 2.56 19.54 -9.02
C LYS A 345 3.05 18.31 -9.78
N ALA A 346 3.95 18.50 -10.75
CA ALA A 346 4.49 17.41 -11.55
C ALA A 346 5.28 16.37 -10.72
N LEU A 347 6.03 16.82 -9.70
CA LEU A 347 6.76 15.93 -8.81
C LEU A 347 5.84 15.20 -7.81
N PHE A 348 4.75 15.84 -7.35
CA PHE A 348 3.69 15.19 -6.56
C PHE A 348 2.96 14.11 -7.35
N GLU A 349 2.58 14.40 -8.60
CA GLU A 349 1.90 13.43 -9.49
C GLU A 349 2.76 12.19 -9.78
N ARG A 350 4.08 12.32 -9.66
CA ARG A 350 5.04 11.22 -9.80
C ARG A 350 5.39 10.53 -8.46
N ASP A 351 4.78 10.93 -7.35
CA ASP A 351 5.10 10.44 -5.99
C ASP A 351 6.59 10.66 -5.59
N LEU A 352 7.30 11.60 -6.22
CA LEU A 352 8.71 11.88 -5.92
C LEU A 352 8.88 12.78 -4.68
N ILE A 353 7.89 13.62 -4.41
CA ILE A 353 7.89 14.51 -3.24
C ILE A 353 6.58 14.39 -2.47
N GLU A 354 6.65 14.67 -1.18
CA GLU A 354 5.51 14.70 -0.26
C GLU A 354 5.51 15.96 0.60
N LYS A 355 4.35 16.28 1.19
CA LYS A 355 4.25 17.31 2.21
C LYS A 355 4.38 16.69 3.60
N ARG A 356 5.27 17.25 4.42
CA ARG A 356 5.41 16.98 5.85
C ARG A 356 5.03 18.27 6.60
N GLY A 357 3.76 18.42 6.91
CA GLY A 357 3.22 19.68 7.42
C GLY A 357 3.29 20.79 6.35
N VAL A 358 4.07 21.85 6.63
CA VAL A 358 4.30 22.99 5.70
C VAL A 358 5.55 22.80 4.81
N GLU A 359 6.32 21.78 5.05
CA GLU A 359 7.58 21.49 4.36
C GLU A 359 7.39 20.44 3.27
N LEU A 360 8.32 20.44 2.31
CA LEU A 360 8.42 19.40 1.29
C LEU A 360 9.59 18.48 1.60
N ALA A 361 9.41 17.20 1.28
CA ALA A 361 10.46 16.20 1.36
C ALA A 361 10.43 15.28 0.13
N ILE A 362 11.53 14.62 -0.17
CA ILE A 362 11.55 13.50 -1.11
C ILE A 362 10.83 12.34 -0.42
N THR A 363 9.89 11.70 -1.14
CA THR A 363 9.00 10.67 -0.58
C THR A 363 9.76 9.43 -0.12
N ASP A 364 10.69 8.94 -0.96
CA ASP A 364 11.46 7.73 -0.68
C ASP A 364 12.82 8.09 -0.04
N PRO A 365 13.09 7.68 1.21
CA PRO A 365 14.31 8.06 1.92
C PRO A 365 15.58 7.45 1.30
N VAL A 366 15.51 6.24 0.75
CA VAL A 366 16.65 5.58 0.12
C VAL A 366 16.94 6.20 -1.25
N PHE A 367 15.90 6.57 -2.00
CA PHE A 367 16.05 7.38 -3.20
C PHE A 367 16.70 8.74 -2.89
N ALA A 368 16.28 9.41 -1.81
CA ALA A 368 16.88 10.68 -1.40
C ALA A 368 18.39 10.55 -1.13
N LYS A 369 18.82 9.48 -0.44
CA LYS A 369 20.23 9.19 -0.18
C LYS A 369 21.02 8.88 -1.45
N TRP A 370 20.42 8.06 -2.35
CA TRP A 370 21.01 7.77 -3.64
C TRP A 370 21.13 9.04 -4.50
N PHE A 371 20.07 9.84 -4.59
CA PHE A 371 20.04 11.09 -5.35
C PHE A 371 21.10 12.07 -4.85
N GLN A 372 21.24 12.19 -3.54
CA GLN A 372 22.28 13.02 -2.93
C GLN A 372 23.70 12.57 -3.30
N ARG A 373 23.94 11.28 -3.41
CA ARG A 373 25.27 10.73 -3.79
C ARG A 373 25.59 10.87 -5.27
N LYS A 374 24.60 10.73 -6.14
CA LYS A 374 24.80 10.56 -7.58
C LYS A 374 24.42 11.79 -8.43
N MET A 375 23.53 12.65 -7.95
CA MET A 375 22.87 13.67 -8.76
C MET A 375 23.09 15.13 -8.29
N MET A 376 23.93 15.33 -7.28
CA MET A 376 24.17 16.66 -6.68
C MET A 376 25.24 17.49 -7.44
N PHE A 377 25.77 17.00 -8.52
CA PHE A 377 26.84 17.66 -9.31
C PHE A 377 26.25 18.47 -10.46
#